data_a84260d7c38f4c0f491388e9bc8036de
#
_entry.id   a84260d7c38f4c0f491388e9bc8036de
#
_cell.length_a   1.000
_cell.length_b   1.000
_cell.length_c   1.000
_cell.angle_alpha   90.00
_cell.angle_beta   90.00
_cell.angle_gamma   90.00
#
_symmetry.space_group_name_H-M   'P 1'
#
loop_
_entity.id
_entity.type
_entity.pdbx_description
1 polymer ?
#
loop_
_entity_poly.entity_id
_entity_poly.type
_entity_poly.pdbx_seq_one_letter_code
_entity_poly.pdbx_strand_id
1 'polypeptide(L)'
;MKIVTIVGIRAAGKTTVVEALLRALTARGQRVGTVKTVFCPTFHMDKPGSNTDRHTQAGAELVTARAELETSLLYPRRLQMSEILTHYADCDWVLCEGDYDIPAARIVASHGEEDARERINDRTLALSGLISNDRQELDGLPVLHPERDIDALADLLMERVADAEDLAAFDTPLGGADAELSRDFCARGCRGHAKKAAGVRAVVDGKPLILTPEQERILRSWTEK
;
A
#
# COMPACT_ATOMS: atom_id res chain seq x y z
N MET A 1 -1.35 -18.74 7.55
CA MET A 1 -0.73 -17.43 7.25
C MET A 1 -1.50 -16.33 7.98
N LYS A 2 -0.82 -15.52 8.77
CA LYS A 2 -1.41 -14.42 9.55
C LYS A 2 -1.26 -13.10 8.79
N ILE A 3 -2.31 -12.26 8.79
CA ILE A 3 -2.34 -11.01 8.02
C ILE A 3 -2.61 -9.85 8.96
N VAL A 4 -1.79 -8.80 8.86
CA VAL A 4 -1.91 -7.58 9.65
C VAL A 4 -1.80 -6.36 8.74
N THR A 5 -2.70 -5.40 8.90
CA THR A 5 -2.60 -4.13 8.19
C THR A 5 -2.05 -3.02 9.11
N ILE A 6 -1.13 -2.23 8.58
CA ILE A 6 -0.57 -1.04 9.22
C ILE A 6 -1.10 0.17 8.46
N VAL A 7 -2.04 0.88 9.07
CA VAL A 7 -2.71 2.05 8.48
C VAL A 7 -2.28 3.34 9.17
N GLY A 8 -2.54 4.47 8.54
CA GLY A 8 -2.21 5.78 9.09
C GLY A 8 -1.97 6.81 8.00
N ILE A 9 -1.98 8.08 8.34
CA ILE A 9 -1.71 9.16 7.41
C ILE A 9 -0.24 9.18 6.95
N ARG A 10 0.06 10.05 5.98
CA ARG A 10 1.43 10.23 5.48
C ARG A 10 2.36 10.66 6.62
N ALA A 11 3.57 10.10 6.63
CA ALA A 11 4.64 10.40 7.61
C ALA A 11 4.29 10.07 9.09
N ALA A 12 3.22 9.30 9.35
CA ALA A 12 2.87 8.85 10.70
C ALA A 12 3.76 7.71 11.25
N GLY A 13 4.74 7.22 10.48
CA GLY A 13 5.66 6.18 10.91
C GLY A 13 5.27 4.75 10.49
N LYS A 14 4.29 4.56 9.58
CA LYS A 14 3.88 3.23 9.10
C LYS A 14 5.04 2.35 8.66
N THR A 15 5.89 2.86 7.78
CA THR A 15 7.04 2.12 7.25
C THR A 15 8.01 1.73 8.37
N THR A 16 8.24 2.61 9.35
CA THR A 16 9.07 2.30 10.53
C THR A 16 8.48 1.16 11.35
N VAL A 17 7.15 1.15 11.56
CA VAL A 17 6.45 0.06 12.24
C VAL A 17 6.58 -1.25 11.46
N VAL A 18 6.37 -1.22 10.14
CA VAL A 18 6.53 -2.41 9.28
C VAL A 18 7.95 -2.96 9.36
N GLU A 19 8.97 -2.11 9.22
CA GLU A 19 10.38 -2.52 9.29
C GLU A 19 10.74 -3.11 10.65
N ALA A 20 10.24 -2.52 11.73
CA ALA A 20 10.49 -3.02 13.07
C ALA A 20 9.84 -4.40 13.30
N LEU A 21 8.59 -4.58 12.88
CA LEU A 21 7.88 -5.85 12.92
C LEU A 21 8.55 -6.92 12.04
N LEU A 22 8.99 -6.56 10.83
CA LEU A 22 9.75 -7.47 9.98
C LEU A 22 10.96 -8.03 10.72
N ARG A 23 11.79 -7.15 11.30
CA ARG A 23 12.97 -7.57 12.08
C ARG A 23 12.61 -8.44 13.27
N ALA A 24 11.60 -8.05 14.04
CA ALA A 24 11.20 -8.76 15.25
C ALA A 24 10.61 -10.15 14.97
N LEU A 25 9.74 -10.27 13.97
CA LEU A 25 9.13 -11.54 13.58
C LEU A 25 10.16 -12.48 12.92
N THR A 26 11.02 -11.94 12.03
CA THR A 26 12.10 -12.72 11.41
C THR A 26 13.10 -13.24 12.45
N ALA A 27 13.45 -12.43 13.46
CA ALA A 27 14.31 -12.87 14.57
C ALA A 27 13.68 -13.99 15.40
N ARG A 28 12.34 -14.11 15.39
CA ARG A 28 11.57 -15.21 16.00
C ARG A 28 11.40 -16.44 15.07
N GLY A 29 12.12 -16.45 13.93
CA GLY A 29 12.10 -17.55 12.98
C GLY A 29 10.87 -17.56 12.06
N GLN A 30 10.08 -16.49 12.03
CA GLN A 30 8.92 -16.38 11.15
C GLN A 30 9.31 -15.95 9.74
N ARG A 31 8.69 -16.52 8.73
CA ARG A 31 8.79 -16.08 7.33
C ARG A 31 7.76 -14.98 7.09
N VAL A 32 8.23 -13.78 6.80
CA VAL A 32 7.39 -12.58 6.73
C VAL A 32 7.46 -11.96 5.34
N GLY A 33 6.31 -11.80 4.71
CA GLY A 33 6.17 -11.03 3.48
C GLY A 33 5.52 -9.67 3.73
N THR A 34 5.61 -8.78 2.75
CA THR A 34 4.97 -7.46 2.83
C THR A 34 4.22 -7.10 1.57
N VAL A 35 3.08 -6.45 1.75
CA VAL A 35 2.33 -5.81 0.67
C VAL A 35 2.27 -4.32 0.97
N LYS A 36 2.61 -3.47 0.00
CA LYS A 36 2.46 -2.03 0.12
C LYS A 36 1.48 -1.51 -0.91
N THR A 37 0.35 -1.01 -0.46
CA THR A 37 -0.62 -0.34 -1.33
C THR A 37 -0.16 1.08 -1.64
N VAL A 38 -0.06 1.37 -2.93
CA VAL A 38 0.34 2.68 -3.45
C VAL A 38 -0.88 3.33 -4.11
N PHE A 39 -1.35 4.43 -3.53
CA PHE A 39 -2.56 5.13 -3.97
C PHE A 39 -2.30 6.14 -5.10
N CYS A 40 -1.13 6.18 -5.69
CA CYS A 40 -0.81 7.07 -6.80
C CYS A 40 -1.28 6.46 -8.13
N PRO A 41 -2.27 7.04 -8.83
CA PRO A 41 -2.82 6.46 -10.05
C PRO A 41 -1.84 6.46 -11.23
N THR A 42 -0.74 7.19 -11.12
CA THR A 42 0.33 7.26 -12.13
C THR A 42 1.60 6.52 -11.70
N PHE A 43 1.49 5.72 -10.63
CA PHE A 43 2.63 4.95 -10.14
C PHE A 43 2.91 3.74 -11.06
N HIS A 44 4.15 3.61 -11.46
CA HIS A 44 4.70 2.45 -12.16
C HIS A 44 6.03 2.06 -11.52
N MET A 45 6.23 0.78 -11.25
CA MET A 45 7.52 0.24 -10.79
C MET A 45 8.53 0.21 -11.92
N ASP A 46 8.06 -0.15 -13.13
CA ASP A 46 8.94 -0.25 -14.29
C ASP A 46 9.26 1.12 -14.91
N LYS A 47 10.42 1.21 -15.52
CA LYS A 47 10.86 2.43 -16.21
C LYS A 47 10.24 2.48 -17.61
N PRO A 48 9.54 3.56 -18.00
CA PRO A 48 9.04 3.72 -19.35
C PRO A 48 10.13 3.54 -20.41
N GLY A 49 9.85 2.70 -21.41
CA GLY A 49 10.77 2.38 -22.51
C GLY A 49 11.81 1.29 -22.19
N SER A 50 11.77 0.69 -21.00
CA SER A 50 12.55 -0.53 -20.69
C SER A 50 12.10 -1.71 -21.57
N ASN A 51 12.88 -2.79 -21.62
CA ASN A 51 12.47 -3.99 -22.35
C ASN A 51 11.22 -4.62 -21.75
N THR A 52 11.11 -4.63 -20.41
CA THR A 52 9.95 -5.15 -19.69
C THR A 52 8.71 -4.29 -19.94
N ASP A 53 8.82 -2.96 -19.94
CA ASP A 53 7.73 -2.06 -20.32
C ASP A 53 7.28 -2.30 -21.77
N ARG A 54 8.19 -2.49 -22.71
CA ARG A 54 7.87 -2.82 -24.11
C ARG A 54 7.13 -4.15 -24.24
N HIS A 55 7.45 -5.17 -23.43
CA HIS A 55 6.68 -6.43 -23.41
C HIS A 55 5.24 -6.18 -22.91
N THR A 56 5.08 -5.39 -21.86
CA THR A 56 3.76 -4.98 -21.36
C THR A 56 2.95 -4.24 -22.44
N GLN A 57 3.56 -3.25 -23.11
CA GLN A 57 2.92 -2.49 -24.18
C GLN A 57 2.54 -3.36 -25.40
N ALA A 58 3.27 -4.46 -25.63
CA ALA A 58 2.96 -5.44 -26.66
C ALA A 58 1.84 -6.42 -26.28
N GLY A 59 1.29 -6.33 -25.06
CA GLY A 59 0.12 -7.09 -24.62
C GLY A 59 0.43 -8.29 -23.71
N ALA A 60 1.60 -8.34 -23.09
CA ALA A 60 1.88 -9.38 -22.09
C ALA A 60 1.00 -9.21 -20.86
N GLU A 61 0.33 -10.29 -20.40
CA GLU A 61 -0.49 -10.31 -19.18
C GLU A 61 0.36 -10.34 -17.90
N LEU A 62 1.58 -10.86 -18.00
CA LEU A 62 2.57 -10.92 -16.94
C LEU A 62 3.96 -10.81 -17.55
N VAL A 63 4.79 -9.94 -17.02
CA VAL A 63 6.20 -9.85 -17.37
C VAL A 63 7.05 -10.21 -16.15
N THR A 64 7.96 -11.18 -16.32
CA THR A 64 8.92 -11.55 -15.29
C THR A 64 10.31 -11.01 -15.66
N ALA A 65 10.85 -10.16 -14.83
CA ALA A 65 12.25 -9.77 -14.90
C ALA A 65 13.04 -10.66 -13.93
N ARG A 66 13.87 -11.55 -14.50
CA ARG A 66 14.71 -12.47 -13.72
C ARG A 66 16.16 -12.07 -13.87
N ALA A 67 16.77 -11.64 -12.78
CA ALA A 67 18.19 -11.31 -12.69
C ALA A 67 18.91 -12.25 -11.72
N GLU A 68 20.22 -12.04 -11.55
CA GLU A 68 21.05 -12.88 -10.67
C GLU A 68 20.66 -12.70 -9.19
N LEU A 69 20.35 -11.46 -8.78
CA LEU A 69 20.09 -11.10 -7.37
C LEU A 69 18.62 -10.96 -7.03
N GLU A 70 17.74 -10.77 -8.04
CA GLU A 70 16.31 -10.54 -7.79
C GLU A 70 15.44 -11.06 -8.93
N THR A 71 14.18 -11.29 -8.62
CA THR A 71 13.14 -11.59 -9.61
C THR A 71 11.93 -10.70 -9.32
N SER A 72 11.46 -9.98 -10.35
CA SER A 72 10.27 -9.13 -10.28
C SER A 72 9.16 -9.67 -11.18
N LEU A 73 7.93 -9.68 -10.66
CA LEU A 73 6.71 -10.02 -11.40
C LEU A 73 5.91 -8.73 -11.61
N LEU A 74 5.64 -8.39 -12.86
CA LEU A 74 4.95 -7.16 -13.26
C LEU A 74 3.61 -7.52 -13.91
N TYR A 75 2.54 -7.28 -13.21
CA TYR A 75 1.17 -7.40 -13.72
C TYR A 75 0.71 -6.03 -14.23
N PRO A 76 0.28 -5.87 -15.50
CA PRO A 76 -0.18 -4.59 -16.04
C PRO A 76 -1.60 -4.24 -15.59
N ARG A 77 -2.02 -4.73 -14.45
CA ARG A 77 -3.31 -4.49 -13.80
C ARG A 77 -3.17 -4.50 -12.28
N ARG A 78 -4.15 -3.94 -11.59
CA ARG A 78 -4.27 -4.15 -10.14
C ARG A 78 -4.78 -5.58 -9.88
N LEU A 79 -4.06 -6.32 -9.05
CA LEU A 79 -4.50 -7.63 -8.54
C LEU A 79 -5.46 -7.43 -7.36
N GLN A 80 -6.35 -8.40 -7.17
CA GLN A 80 -7.11 -8.54 -5.93
C GLN A 80 -6.17 -9.01 -4.81
N MET A 81 -6.54 -8.78 -3.55
CA MET A 81 -5.69 -9.17 -2.43
C MET A 81 -5.52 -10.69 -2.36
N SER A 82 -6.56 -11.47 -2.64
CA SER A 82 -6.47 -12.94 -2.72
C SER A 82 -5.44 -13.41 -3.74
N GLU A 83 -5.38 -12.79 -4.93
CA GLU A 83 -4.38 -13.11 -5.95
C GLU A 83 -2.96 -12.78 -5.45
N ILE A 84 -2.77 -11.64 -4.79
CA ILE A 84 -1.48 -11.24 -4.19
C ILE A 84 -1.06 -12.25 -3.12
N LEU A 85 -1.97 -12.60 -2.21
CA LEU A 85 -1.69 -13.48 -1.08
C LEU A 85 -1.28 -14.90 -1.51
N THR A 86 -1.66 -15.37 -2.71
CA THR A 86 -1.18 -16.67 -3.23
C THR A 86 0.35 -16.71 -3.38
N HIS A 87 0.98 -15.58 -3.66
CA HIS A 87 2.45 -15.49 -3.75
C HIS A 87 3.16 -15.59 -2.38
N TYR A 88 2.41 -15.51 -1.29
CA TYR A 88 2.90 -15.59 0.09
C TYR A 88 2.57 -16.92 0.78
N ALA A 89 2.20 -17.96 0.02
CA ALA A 89 1.80 -19.26 0.58
C ALA A 89 2.85 -19.88 1.53
N ASP A 90 4.13 -19.55 1.30
CA ASP A 90 5.23 -20.00 2.14
C ASP A 90 5.53 -19.06 3.32
N CYS A 91 4.83 -17.94 3.47
CA CYS A 91 5.00 -17.01 4.56
C CYS A 91 4.09 -17.37 5.75
N ASP A 92 4.62 -17.19 6.96
CA ASP A 92 3.86 -17.33 8.20
C ASP A 92 3.04 -16.05 8.43
N TRP A 93 3.57 -14.89 7.99
CA TRP A 93 2.98 -13.55 8.14
C TRP A 93 3.02 -12.75 6.86
N VAL A 94 1.99 -11.92 6.66
CA VAL A 94 1.96 -10.85 5.66
C VAL A 94 1.60 -9.53 6.34
N LEU A 95 2.51 -8.55 6.23
CA LEU A 95 2.30 -7.19 6.73
C LEU A 95 1.87 -6.29 5.56
N CYS A 96 0.65 -5.76 5.64
CA CYS A 96 0.09 -4.89 4.61
C CYS A 96 0.23 -3.41 5.03
N GLU A 97 1.00 -2.62 4.30
CA GLU A 97 1.14 -1.18 4.55
C GLU A 97 0.13 -0.39 3.71
N GLY A 98 -0.83 0.27 4.36
CA GLY A 98 -1.74 1.22 3.75
C GLY A 98 -3.07 0.64 3.26
N ASP A 99 -3.35 -0.64 3.48
CA ASP A 99 -4.64 -1.24 3.15
C ASP A 99 -5.65 -1.00 4.27
N TYR A 100 -6.61 -0.10 4.03
CA TYR A 100 -7.61 0.31 5.02
C TYR A 100 -8.85 -0.59 5.04
N ASP A 101 -9.19 -1.20 3.92
CA ASP A 101 -10.48 -1.89 3.74
C ASP A 101 -10.38 -3.42 3.95
N ILE A 102 -9.18 -3.99 4.02
CA ILE A 102 -9.04 -5.43 4.24
C ILE A 102 -9.46 -5.82 5.67
N PRO A 103 -10.16 -6.96 5.85
CA PRO A 103 -10.67 -7.41 7.13
C PRO A 103 -9.58 -8.09 7.99
N ALA A 104 -8.41 -7.47 8.10
CA ALA A 104 -7.27 -7.97 8.87
C ALA A 104 -7.16 -7.28 10.24
N ALA A 105 -6.44 -7.91 11.17
CA ALA A 105 -5.98 -7.25 12.38
C ALA A 105 -5.22 -5.97 12.03
N ARG A 106 -5.38 -4.92 12.84
CA ARG A 106 -4.94 -3.58 12.49
C ARG A 106 -4.03 -2.97 13.54
N ILE A 107 -2.96 -2.33 13.06
CA ILE A 107 -2.17 -1.37 13.81
C ILE A 107 -2.40 0.02 13.19
N VAL A 108 -2.71 1.01 14.01
CA VAL A 108 -2.85 2.40 13.56
C VAL A 108 -1.58 3.17 13.91
N ALA A 109 -0.81 3.56 12.89
CA ALA A 109 0.28 4.50 13.05
C ALA A 109 -0.24 5.93 12.88
N SER A 110 -0.05 6.78 13.89
CA SER A 110 -0.60 8.12 13.92
C SER A 110 0.38 9.17 14.41
N HIS A 111 0.09 10.45 14.12
CA HIS A 111 0.81 11.59 14.66
C HIS A 111 0.34 11.93 16.07
N GLY A 112 -0.96 11.76 16.33
CA GLY A 112 -1.59 12.12 17.59
C GLY A 112 -2.97 11.49 17.73
N GLU A 113 -3.72 11.90 18.76
CA GLU A 113 -4.98 11.27 19.15
C GLU A 113 -6.09 11.44 18.10
N GLU A 114 -6.19 12.62 17.48
CA GLU A 114 -7.26 12.95 16.54
C GLU A 114 -7.20 12.03 15.31
N ASP A 115 -6.06 11.95 14.65
CA ASP A 115 -5.88 11.11 13.47
C ASP A 115 -5.86 9.60 13.80
N ALA A 116 -5.52 9.23 15.05
CA ALA A 116 -5.68 7.86 15.54
C ALA A 116 -7.14 7.46 15.62
N ARG A 117 -7.99 8.28 16.30
CA ARG A 117 -9.42 8.01 16.49
C ARG A 117 -10.18 7.85 15.19
N GLU A 118 -9.84 8.62 14.17
CA GLU A 118 -10.45 8.49 12.84
C GLU A 118 -10.23 7.10 12.19
N ARG A 119 -9.21 6.35 12.63
CA ARG A 119 -8.76 5.10 11.99
C ARG A 119 -8.90 3.86 12.85
N ILE A 120 -9.20 4.04 14.14
CA ILE A 120 -9.52 2.95 15.06
C ILE A 120 -10.83 2.29 14.62
N ASN A 121 -10.84 0.96 14.64
CA ASN A 121 -12.02 0.14 14.45
C ASN A 121 -11.95 -1.12 15.33
N ASP A 122 -12.93 -2.00 15.21
CA ASP A 122 -13.08 -3.25 15.95
C ASP A 122 -11.91 -4.24 15.77
N ARG A 123 -11.10 -4.08 14.72
CA ARG A 123 -9.90 -4.91 14.43
C ARG A 123 -8.61 -4.29 14.91
N THR A 124 -8.64 -3.09 15.46
CA THR A 124 -7.43 -2.40 15.94
C THR A 124 -6.92 -3.06 17.21
N LEU A 125 -5.69 -3.56 17.17
CA LEU A 125 -5.03 -4.21 18.32
C LEU A 125 -4.11 -3.26 19.06
N ALA A 126 -3.48 -2.32 18.38
CA ALA A 126 -2.54 -1.36 18.97
C ALA A 126 -2.46 -0.09 18.12
N LEU A 127 -1.99 0.97 18.75
CA LEU A 127 -1.54 2.19 18.11
C LEU A 127 -0.01 2.24 18.13
N SER A 128 0.58 2.93 17.15
CA SER A 128 2.03 3.10 17.05
C SER A 128 2.39 4.36 16.24
N GLY A 129 3.64 4.47 15.82
CA GLY A 129 4.12 5.64 15.08
C GLY A 129 4.45 6.82 15.99
N LEU A 130 4.27 8.04 15.52
CA LEU A 130 4.71 9.25 16.24
C LEU A 130 3.98 9.46 17.57
N ILE A 131 2.70 9.09 17.67
CA ILE A 131 1.91 9.18 18.92
C ILE A 131 2.58 8.44 20.07
N SER A 132 3.35 7.39 19.81
CA SER A 132 4.02 6.58 20.84
C SER A 132 5.18 7.29 21.53
N ASN A 133 5.57 8.48 21.09
CA ASN A 133 6.52 9.31 21.81
C ASN A 133 5.92 9.94 23.07
N ASP A 134 4.61 10.21 23.05
CA ASP A 134 3.93 11.01 24.07
C ASP A 134 2.83 10.24 24.82
N ARG A 135 2.43 9.07 24.31
CA ARG A 135 1.33 8.27 24.86
C ARG A 135 1.74 6.80 25.03
N GLN A 136 1.12 6.14 25.99
CA GLN A 136 1.23 4.69 26.23
C GLN A 136 -0.12 3.98 26.03
N GLU A 137 -1.22 4.72 26.06
CA GLU A 137 -2.58 4.21 25.88
C GLU A 137 -3.48 5.29 25.27
N LEU A 138 -4.45 4.89 24.48
CA LEU A 138 -5.54 5.72 23.98
C LEU A 138 -6.80 4.87 23.80
N ASP A 139 -7.90 5.30 24.42
CA ASP A 139 -9.24 4.69 24.32
C ASP A 139 -9.22 3.15 24.61
N GLY A 140 -8.40 2.71 25.59
CA GLY A 140 -8.23 1.31 25.96
C GLY A 140 -7.31 0.49 25.06
N LEU A 141 -6.69 1.09 24.07
CA LEU A 141 -5.73 0.44 23.17
C LEU A 141 -4.30 0.78 23.61
N PRO A 142 -3.37 -0.18 23.62
CA PRO A 142 -1.97 0.08 23.90
C PRO A 142 -1.35 0.90 22.78
N VAL A 143 -0.51 1.87 23.16
CA VAL A 143 0.31 2.68 22.23
C VAL A 143 1.75 2.21 22.39
N LEU A 144 2.26 1.49 21.38
CA LEU A 144 3.54 0.80 21.43
C LEU A 144 4.55 1.43 20.46
N HIS A 145 5.70 1.82 21.00
CA HIS A 145 6.75 2.45 20.20
C HIS A 145 7.48 1.42 19.32
N PRO A 146 7.68 1.69 18.02
CA PRO A 146 8.22 0.70 17.08
C PRO A 146 9.66 0.25 17.36
N GLU A 147 10.41 0.96 18.21
CA GLU A 147 11.76 0.56 18.59
C GLU A 147 11.83 0.08 20.06
N ARG A 148 11.22 0.83 20.99
CA ARG A 148 11.31 0.50 22.43
C ARG A 148 10.42 -0.66 22.84
N ASP A 149 9.23 -0.77 22.22
CA ASP A 149 8.19 -1.70 22.62
C ASP A 149 7.92 -2.76 21.54
N ILE A 150 8.89 -2.97 20.63
CA ILE A 150 8.69 -3.86 19.47
C ILE A 150 8.44 -5.30 19.87
N ASP A 151 9.08 -5.78 20.92
CA ASP A 151 8.86 -7.14 21.42
C ASP A 151 7.43 -7.29 21.93
N ALA A 152 6.93 -6.34 22.72
CA ALA A 152 5.55 -6.35 23.21
C ALA A 152 4.55 -6.27 22.04
N LEU A 153 4.84 -5.47 21.00
CA LEU A 153 3.99 -5.39 19.81
C LEU A 153 3.98 -6.72 19.03
N ALA A 154 5.14 -7.34 18.83
CA ALA A 154 5.24 -8.63 18.16
C ALA A 154 4.53 -9.74 18.95
N ASP A 155 4.70 -9.79 20.28
CA ASP A 155 4.05 -10.77 21.15
C ASP A 155 2.53 -10.59 21.14
N LEU A 156 2.03 -9.36 21.18
CA LEU A 156 0.61 -9.05 21.02
C LEU A 156 0.04 -9.59 19.71
N LEU A 157 0.75 -9.41 18.59
CA LEU A 157 0.32 -9.94 17.31
C LEU A 157 0.34 -11.46 17.27
N MET A 158 1.39 -12.09 17.79
CA MET A 158 1.50 -13.54 17.83
C MET A 158 0.38 -14.19 18.65
N GLU A 159 -0.05 -13.54 19.74
CA GLU A 159 -1.14 -14.00 20.59
C GLU A 159 -2.53 -13.79 19.96
N ARG A 160 -2.75 -12.62 19.34
CA ARG A 160 -4.10 -12.15 18.98
C ARG A 160 -4.48 -12.35 17.53
N VAL A 161 -3.54 -12.53 16.62
CA VAL A 161 -3.83 -12.68 15.17
C VAL A 161 -4.00 -14.15 14.83
N ALA A 162 -5.19 -14.50 14.38
CA ALA A 162 -5.50 -15.83 13.85
C ALA A 162 -4.99 -16.01 12.41
N ASP A 163 -4.84 -17.25 11.99
CA ASP A 163 -4.56 -17.58 10.59
C ASP A 163 -5.74 -17.23 9.69
N ALA A 164 -5.44 -16.73 8.49
CA ALA A 164 -6.46 -16.51 7.47
C ALA A 164 -6.92 -17.85 6.90
N GLU A 165 -8.23 -18.14 7.03
CA GLU A 165 -8.84 -19.38 6.54
C GLU A 165 -9.32 -19.24 5.09
N ASP A 166 -9.82 -18.04 4.72
CA ASP A 166 -10.34 -17.74 3.39
C ASP A 166 -9.67 -16.47 2.85
N LEU A 167 -8.85 -16.63 1.82
CA LEU A 167 -8.15 -15.49 1.20
C LEU A 167 -9.10 -14.61 0.38
N ALA A 168 -10.20 -15.14 -0.13
CA ALA A 168 -11.18 -14.36 -0.88
C ALA A 168 -11.90 -13.32 0.00
N ALA A 169 -11.96 -13.55 1.31
CA ALA A 169 -12.48 -12.57 2.26
C ALA A 169 -11.68 -11.25 2.31
N PHE A 170 -10.45 -11.26 1.82
CA PHE A 170 -9.59 -10.07 1.78
C PHE A 170 -9.76 -9.24 0.50
N ASP A 171 -10.53 -9.72 -0.47
CA ASP A 171 -10.84 -8.97 -1.68
C ASP A 171 -11.82 -7.85 -1.35
N THR A 172 -11.44 -6.64 -1.69
CA THR A 172 -12.27 -5.46 -1.48
C THR A 172 -12.77 -4.92 -2.82
N PRO A 173 -14.01 -4.41 -2.89
CA PRO A 173 -14.49 -3.77 -4.11
C PRO A 173 -13.57 -2.63 -4.53
N LEU A 174 -13.22 -2.60 -5.82
CA LEU A 174 -12.50 -1.47 -6.40
C LEU A 174 -13.38 -0.22 -6.28
N GLY A 175 -13.06 0.71 -5.37
CA GLY A 175 -13.80 1.95 -5.19
C GLY A 175 -14.38 2.21 -3.80
N GLY A 176 -14.02 1.43 -2.79
CA GLY A 176 -14.37 1.69 -1.39
C GLY A 176 -13.70 2.92 -0.79
N ALA A 177 -13.68 3.05 0.53
CA ALA A 177 -13.09 4.17 1.28
C ALA A 177 -11.64 4.46 0.89
N ASP A 178 -10.88 3.44 0.47
CA ASP A 178 -9.55 3.58 -0.11
C ASP A 178 -9.51 4.48 -1.36
N ALA A 179 -10.58 4.51 -2.16
CA ALA A 179 -10.63 5.35 -3.37
C ALA A 179 -10.85 6.83 -3.03
N GLU A 180 -11.53 7.14 -1.94
CA GLU A 180 -11.70 8.52 -1.46
C GLU A 180 -10.44 9.03 -0.78
N LEU A 181 -9.83 8.23 0.11
CA LEU A 181 -8.53 8.50 0.71
C LEU A 181 -7.43 8.66 -0.34
N SER A 182 -7.47 7.86 -1.41
CA SER A 182 -6.55 7.92 -2.55
C SER A 182 -6.64 9.25 -3.30
N ARG A 183 -7.84 9.79 -3.53
CA ARG A 183 -8.04 11.09 -4.21
C ARG A 183 -7.50 12.24 -3.37
N ASP A 184 -7.77 12.24 -2.08
CA ASP A 184 -7.27 13.24 -1.13
C ASP A 184 -5.75 13.14 -0.95
N PHE A 185 -5.20 11.94 -0.96
CA PHE A 185 -3.77 11.69 -0.82
C PHE A 185 -2.98 12.18 -2.05
N CYS A 186 -3.49 11.95 -3.26
CA CYS A 186 -2.89 12.45 -4.50
C CYS A 186 -2.97 13.97 -4.59
N ALA A 187 -4.09 14.57 -4.18
CA ALA A 187 -4.28 16.03 -4.20
C ALA A 187 -3.29 16.76 -3.27
N ARG A 188 -2.93 16.15 -2.13
CA ARG A 188 -2.04 16.77 -1.13
C ARG A 188 -0.58 16.32 -1.19
N GLY A 189 -0.25 15.17 -1.79
CA GLY A 189 1.05 14.50 -1.62
C GLY A 189 1.89 14.27 -2.86
N CYS A 190 1.34 14.29 -4.07
CA CYS A 190 2.07 13.98 -5.29
C CYS A 190 2.77 15.16 -5.96
N ARG A 191 3.15 16.19 -5.21
CA ARG A 191 3.84 17.37 -5.78
C ARG A 191 5.14 17.07 -6.51
N GLY A 192 5.75 15.91 -6.27
CA GLY A 192 6.98 15.49 -6.94
C GLY A 192 6.78 14.85 -8.31
N HIS A 193 5.60 14.25 -8.58
CA HIS A 193 5.31 13.57 -9.84
C HIS A 193 4.41 14.42 -10.76
N ALA A 194 3.63 15.35 -10.21
CA ALA A 194 2.75 16.24 -10.97
C ALA A 194 3.49 17.17 -11.94
N LYS A 195 4.79 17.40 -11.76
CA LYS A 195 5.60 18.23 -12.69
C LYS A 195 5.99 17.52 -13.98
N LYS A 196 5.77 16.19 -14.12
CA LYS A 196 6.07 15.45 -15.35
C LYS A 196 4.84 14.89 -16.09
N ALA A 197 3.65 14.94 -15.49
CA ALA A 197 2.41 14.42 -16.07
C ALA A 197 1.36 15.54 -16.24
N ALA A 198 1.75 16.70 -16.70
CA ALA A 198 0.84 17.71 -17.23
C ALA A 198 0.56 17.40 -18.71
N GLY A 199 0.03 16.18 -18.97
CA GLY A 199 -0.54 15.85 -20.27
C GLY A 199 -2.05 16.14 -20.24
N VAL A 200 -2.57 16.81 -21.27
CA VAL A 200 -4.01 16.96 -21.50
C VAL A 200 -4.61 15.56 -21.61
N ARG A 201 -5.60 15.24 -20.76
CA ARG A 201 -6.33 13.98 -20.84
C ARG A 201 -7.46 14.15 -21.83
N ALA A 202 -7.36 13.54 -23.01
CA ALA A 202 -8.50 13.34 -23.87
C ALA A 202 -9.22 12.04 -23.47
N VAL A 203 -10.55 12.02 -23.55
CA VAL A 203 -11.35 10.81 -23.39
C VAL A 203 -11.92 10.47 -24.75
N VAL A 204 -11.55 9.30 -25.31
CA VAL A 204 -12.10 8.78 -26.55
C VAL A 204 -12.81 7.47 -26.22
N ASP A 205 -14.08 7.38 -26.59
CA ASP A 205 -14.95 6.22 -26.32
C ASP A 205 -14.95 5.76 -24.83
N GLY A 206 -14.95 6.75 -23.91
CA GLY A 206 -14.98 6.48 -22.47
C GLY A 206 -13.64 6.01 -21.88
N LYS A 207 -12.57 5.93 -22.66
CA LYS A 207 -11.23 5.55 -22.21
C LYS A 207 -10.32 6.77 -22.13
N PRO A 208 -9.58 6.96 -21.01
CA PRO A 208 -8.63 8.05 -20.91
C PRO A 208 -7.43 7.83 -21.85
N LEU A 209 -7.14 8.81 -22.68
CA LEU A 209 -5.97 8.85 -23.55
C LEU A 209 -4.91 9.77 -22.94
N ILE A 210 -3.70 9.27 -22.73
CA ILE A 210 -2.54 10.09 -22.34
C ILE A 210 -1.88 10.55 -23.65
N LEU A 211 -1.90 11.86 -23.88
CA LEU A 211 -1.33 12.46 -25.08
C LEU A 211 0.18 12.70 -24.90
N THR A 212 0.96 12.50 -25.95
CA THR A 212 2.34 12.96 -26.00
C THR A 212 2.38 14.51 -26.05
N PRO A 213 3.50 15.16 -25.66
CA PRO A 213 3.63 16.62 -25.74
C PRO A 213 3.36 17.20 -27.12
N GLU A 214 3.59 16.41 -28.19
CA GLU A 214 3.33 16.81 -29.56
C GLU A 214 1.85 16.72 -29.91
N GLN A 215 1.17 15.68 -29.47
CA GLN A 215 -0.29 15.52 -29.59
C GLN A 215 -1.04 16.59 -28.80
N GLU A 216 -0.55 16.96 -27.60
CA GLU A 216 -1.07 18.09 -26.81
C GLU A 216 -1.02 19.40 -27.57
N ARG A 217 0.11 19.69 -28.21
CA ARG A 217 0.31 20.91 -28.97
C ARG A 217 -0.68 21.00 -30.14
N ILE A 218 -0.88 19.89 -30.85
CA ILE A 218 -1.84 19.80 -31.97
C ILE A 218 -3.27 20.02 -31.45
N LEU A 219 -3.66 19.39 -30.34
CA LEU A 219 -5.00 19.52 -29.78
C LEU A 219 -5.29 20.95 -29.32
N ARG A 220 -4.34 21.61 -28.63
CA ARG A 220 -4.47 23.01 -28.21
C ARG A 220 -4.64 23.96 -29.42
N SER A 221 -3.95 23.70 -30.53
CA SER A 221 -4.08 24.50 -31.73
C SER A 221 -5.48 24.41 -32.41
N TRP A 222 -6.28 23.41 -32.01
CA TRP A 222 -7.65 23.23 -32.52
C TRP A 222 -8.71 23.85 -31.61
N THR A 223 -8.40 24.02 -30.32
CA THR A 223 -9.32 24.60 -29.33
C THR A 223 -9.22 26.12 -29.18
N GLU A 224 -8.21 26.74 -29.81
CA GLU A 224 -7.97 28.19 -29.77
C GLU A 224 -8.49 28.89 -31.10
N LYS A 225 -9.28 28.19 -31.91
CA LYS A 225 -10.01 28.73 -33.03
C LYS A 225 -11.50 28.68 -32.75
#